data_b16ae907401dbfa18aba431a5b212de2
#
_entry.id   b16ae907401dbfa18aba431a5b212de2
#
_cell.length_a   1.000
_cell.length_b   1.000
_cell.length_c   1.000
_cell.angle_alpha   90.00
_cell.angle_beta   90.00
_cell.angle_gamma   90.00
#
_symmetry.space_group_name_H-M   'P 1'
#
loop_
_entity.id
_entity.type
_entity.pdbx_description
1 polymer ?
#
loop_
_entity_poly.entity_id
_entity_poly.type
_entity_poly.pdbx_seq_one_letter_code
_entity_poly.pdbx_strand_id
1 'polypeptide(L)'
;MAINETLEELLALSMRGVSELRESPLGFSVHRLPSWTNMYHQHDPVTEKVANHASGVTIKLVTEATKVALTYRSLRDQNLADGYLSPPSNVSLTYVDGEGEQHLSVGHTNGDLRVWNGTVNTGITEGENSVAEFELPATAEGNPREITLWLPHNCEIQLIDLTANAPLLAAEPKINWIHYGSSISHAQEAKTPADTWPAQVARALGADLYSLGLAGSANAEMFAARTISNAPADLVTLKIGINIVNGANMTLRTFVPAIHSFIDEVRAGHPGVPIVLISPFVMPAAEDHPGPTPMGKDGKIVASRWRPTSWVGELSLKRIRTALETIVSQRTNPEVAGDAVDALLFYVDGSQIFGLADRHLLPDDLHPNHEAQALIAGRFLTALKNLKLVAI
;
A
#
# COMPACT_ATOMS: atom_id res chain seq x y z
N MET A 1 27.52 21.67 -18.77
CA MET A 1 28.06 20.32 -18.61
C MET A 1 26.93 19.52 -17.98
N ALA A 2 26.30 18.63 -18.72
CA ALA A 2 25.32 17.71 -18.15
C ALA A 2 26.11 16.74 -17.24
N ILE A 3 25.78 16.71 -15.96
CA ILE A 3 26.25 15.67 -15.03
C ILE A 3 25.56 14.40 -15.53
N ASN A 4 26.33 13.44 -16.07
CA ASN A 4 25.81 12.10 -16.29
C ASN A 4 25.64 11.46 -14.92
N GLU A 5 24.50 11.68 -14.27
CA GLU A 5 24.11 10.92 -13.09
C GLU A 5 23.95 9.45 -13.54
N THR A 6 24.48 8.56 -12.73
CA THR A 6 24.22 7.13 -12.92
C THR A 6 22.75 6.83 -12.60
N LEU A 7 22.21 5.74 -13.15
CA LEU A 7 20.84 5.30 -12.82
C LEU A 7 20.65 5.17 -11.29
N GLU A 8 21.66 4.66 -10.59
CA GLU A 8 21.62 4.49 -9.13
C GLU A 8 21.46 5.84 -8.41
N GLU A 9 22.27 6.85 -8.78
CA GLU A 9 22.19 8.19 -8.18
C GLU A 9 20.83 8.84 -8.44
N LEU A 10 20.34 8.75 -9.68
CA LEU A 10 19.03 9.27 -10.04
C LEU A 10 17.90 8.58 -9.24
N LEU A 11 17.91 7.24 -9.16
CA LEU A 11 16.91 6.48 -8.39
C LEU A 11 16.99 6.82 -6.90
N ALA A 12 18.19 6.91 -6.31
CA ALA A 12 18.37 7.25 -4.90
C ALA A 12 17.75 8.61 -4.54
N LEU A 13 17.78 9.58 -5.46
CA LEU A 13 17.25 10.92 -5.25
C LEU A 13 15.76 11.04 -5.61
N SER A 14 15.27 10.30 -6.61
CA SER A 14 13.95 10.47 -7.19
C SER A 14 12.89 9.48 -6.71
N MET A 15 13.29 8.33 -6.16
CA MET A 15 12.32 7.33 -5.68
C MET A 15 11.65 7.74 -4.38
N ARG A 16 10.36 7.39 -4.25
CA ARG A 16 9.56 7.56 -3.03
C ARG A 16 8.82 6.25 -2.72
N GLY A 17 8.53 6.03 -1.44
CA GLY A 17 7.79 4.84 -1.00
C GLY A 17 8.63 3.55 -1.00
N VAL A 18 9.94 3.66 -1.06
CA VAL A 18 10.89 2.56 -1.01
C VAL A 18 11.71 2.64 0.28
N SER A 19 11.96 1.50 0.92
CA SER A 19 12.88 1.40 2.05
C SER A 19 14.32 1.16 1.61
N GLU A 20 14.51 0.25 0.67
CA GLU A 20 15.83 -0.11 0.14
C GLU A 20 15.76 -0.39 -1.35
N LEU A 21 16.77 0.10 -2.07
CA LEU A 21 17.15 -0.38 -3.39
C LEU A 21 18.31 -1.36 -3.21
N ARG A 22 18.20 -2.55 -3.80
CA ARG A 22 19.27 -3.55 -3.74
C ARG A 22 19.75 -3.88 -5.15
N GLU A 23 21.05 -3.87 -5.32
CA GLU A 23 21.64 -4.37 -6.57
C GLU A 23 21.21 -5.81 -6.83
N SER A 24 20.98 -6.12 -8.09
CA SER A 24 20.66 -7.44 -8.60
C SER A 24 21.39 -7.67 -9.92
N PRO A 25 21.47 -8.90 -10.43
CA PRO A 25 22.14 -9.19 -11.69
C PRO A 25 21.58 -8.42 -12.89
N LEU A 26 20.35 -7.93 -12.82
CA LEU A 26 19.68 -7.23 -13.91
C LEU A 26 19.58 -5.70 -13.69
N GLY A 27 19.79 -5.23 -12.46
CA GLY A 27 19.63 -3.81 -12.11
C GLY A 27 19.30 -3.64 -10.63
N PHE A 28 18.24 -2.89 -10.28
CA PHE A 28 17.90 -2.57 -8.89
C PHE A 28 16.54 -3.17 -8.52
N SER A 29 16.51 -4.02 -7.50
CA SER A 29 15.25 -4.50 -6.90
C SER A 29 14.72 -3.51 -5.87
N VAL A 30 13.39 -3.41 -5.81
CA VAL A 30 12.65 -2.47 -4.96
C VAL A 30 12.11 -3.20 -3.73
N HIS A 31 12.41 -2.69 -2.53
CA HIS A 31 11.95 -3.26 -1.27
C HIS A 31 11.24 -2.22 -0.42
N ARG A 32 9.98 -2.50 -0.04
CA ARG A 32 9.19 -1.63 0.83
C ARG A 32 9.43 -1.87 2.32
N LEU A 33 10.04 -2.97 2.68
CA LEU A 33 10.52 -3.23 4.05
C LEU A 33 12.03 -3.28 4.08
N PRO A 34 12.68 -2.75 5.14
CA PRO A 34 14.13 -2.82 5.28
C PRO A 34 14.60 -4.26 5.57
N SER A 35 15.84 -4.57 5.17
CA SER A 35 16.42 -5.93 5.25
C SER A 35 16.43 -6.53 6.65
N TRP A 36 16.56 -5.71 7.69
CA TRP A 36 16.53 -6.20 9.07
C TRP A 36 15.17 -6.83 9.45
N THR A 37 14.10 -6.53 8.72
CA THR A 37 12.78 -7.14 8.98
C THR A 37 12.70 -8.61 8.55
N ASN A 38 13.58 -9.06 7.66
CA ASN A 38 13.54 -10.42 7.09
C ASN A 38 13.54 -11.51 8.19
N MET A 39 14.27 -11.30 9.29
CA MET A 39 14.29 -12.25 10.40
C MET A 39 12.92 -12.49 11.05
N TYR A 40 11.99 -11.54 10.92
CA TYR A 40 10.68 -11.63 11.55
C TYR A 40 9.65 -12.36 10.68
N HIS A 41 9.85 -12.37 9.36
CA HIS A 41 8.90 -12.96 8.43
C HIS A 41 9.50 -14.03 7.50
N GLN A 42 10.73 -14.48 7.76
CA GLN A 42 11.38 -15.54 6.97
C GLN A 42 10.60 -16.85 6.87
N HIS A 43 9.63 -17.07 7.78
CA HIS A 43 8.73 -18.24 7.78
C HIS A 43 7.37 -17.93 7.14
N ASP A 44 7.17 -16.70 6.69
CA ASP A 44 5.95 -16.24 6.02
C ASP A 44 6.28 -15.74 4.61
N PRO A 45 6.26 -16.62 3.62
CA PRO A 45 6.56 -16.26 2.23
C PRO A 45 5.55 -15.29 1.63
N VAL A 46 4.36 -15.15 2.23
CA VAL A 46 3.36 -14.18 1.79
C VAL A 46 3.82 -12.77 2.14
N THR A 47 4.26 -12.53 3.37
CA THR A 47 4.76 -11.23 3.80
C THR A 47 5.97 -10.80 2.97
N GLU A 48 6.94 -11.70 2.76
CA GLU A 48 8.12 -11.40 1.94
C GLU A 48 7.72 -10.99 0.52
N LYS A 49 6.90 -11.80 -0.14
CA LYS A 49 6.43 -11.52 -1.50
C LYS A 49 5.74 -10.17 -1.59
N VAL A 50 4.74 -9.91 -0.75
CA VAL A 50 3.94 -8.67 -0.85
C VAL A 50 4.73 -7.43 -0.44
N ALA A 51 5.74 -7.56 0.41
CA ALA A 51 6.65 -6.46 0.76
C ALA A 51 7.54 -6.04 -0.42
N ASN A 52 7.87 -6.99 -1.31
CA ASN A 52 8.67 -6.76 -2.51
C ASN A 52 7.85 -6.28 -3.72
N HIS A 53 6.50 -6.32 -3.66
CA HIS A 53 5.69 -5.64 -4.67
C HIS A 53 5.86 -4.13 -4.56
N ALA A 54 5.91 -3.41 -5.69
CA ALA A 54 6.17 -1.97 -5.71
C ALA A 54 4.91 -1.10 -5.49
N SER A 55 3.91 -1.59 -4.73
CA SER A 55 2.67 -0.85 -4.48
C SER A 55 2.94 0.50 -3.80
N GLY A 56 2.54 1.59 -4.45
CA GLY A 56 2.74 2.96 -3.98
C GLY A 56 4.15 3.50 -4.19
N VAL A 57 5.07 2.72 -4.75
CA VAL A 57 6.43 3.20 -5.07
C VAL A 57 6.41 4.02 -6.33
N THR A 58 7.12 5.14 -6.31
CA THR A 58 7.20 6.08 -7.43
C THR A 58 8.62 6.53 -7.72
N ILE A 59 8.85 6.98 -8.98
CA ILE A 59 10.01 7.78 -9.39
C ILE A 59 9.48 9.16 -9.77
N LYS A 60 9.88 10.21 -9.04
CA LYS A 60 9.43 11.59 -9.24
C LYS A 60 10.52 12.43 -9.88
N LEU A 61 10.22 13.00 -11.03
CA LEU A 61 11.19 13.66 -11.88
C LEU A 61 10.69 15.01 -12.35
N VAL A 62 11.64 15.88 -12.66
CA VAL A 62 11.42 17.16 -13.35
C VAL A 62 12.15 17.12 -14.69
N THR A 63 11.44 17.40 -15.80
CA THR A 63 12.00 17.27 -17.15
C THR A 63 11.25 18.10 -18.20
N GLU A 64 11.93 18.42 -19.28
CA GLU A 64 11.35 18.93 -20.53
C GLU A 64 11.13 17.81 -21.57
N ALA A 65 11.41 16.56 -21.20
CA ALA A 65 11.32 15.44 -22.13
C ALA A 65 9.90 15.28 -22.70
N THR A 66 9.86 14.94 -23.97
CA THR A 66 8.65 14.51 -24.69
C THR A 66 8.59 12.99 -24.85
N LYS A 67 9.66 12.27 -24.48
CA LYS A 67 9.73 10.81 -24.47
C LYS A 67 10.47 10.37 -23.24
N VAL A 68 9.84 9.44 -22.48
CA VAL A 68 10.42 8.81 -21.29
C VAL A 68 10.19 7.31 -21.40
N ALA A 69 11.23 6.52 -21.14
CA ALA A 69 11.14 5.06 -21.19
C ALA A 69 11.79 4.44 -19.96
N LEU A 70 11.03 3.56 -19.29
CA LEU A 70 11.49 2.75 -18.16
C LEU A 70 11.65 1.30 -18.61
N THR A 71 12.87 0.78 -18.56
CA THR A 71 13.17 -0.64 -18.77
C THR A 71 13.21 -1.36 -17.45
N TYR A 72 12.45 -2.45 -17.33
CA TYR A 72 12.35 -3.23 -16.10
C TYR A 72 12.10 -4.71 -16.37
N ARG A 73 12.36 -5.55 -15.38
CA ARG A 73 11.97 -6.96 -15.36
C ARG A 73 10.95 -7.16 -14.23
N SER A 74 9.77 -7.68 -14.55
CA SER A 74 8.78 -8.05 -13.54
C SER A 74 8.87 -9.53 -13.17
N LEU A 75 8.53 -9.87 -11.92
CA LEU A 75 8.28 -11.24 -11.46
C LEU A 75 6.82 -11.33 -11.02
N ARG A 76 5.99 -12.00 -11.84
CA ARG A 76 4.56 -12.22 -11.61
C ARG A 76 4.30 -13.66 -11.18
N ASP A 77 3.12 -13.94 -10.64
CA ASP A 77 2.75 -15.28 -10.20
C ASP A 77 1.86 -16.00 -11.22
N GLN A 78 2.07 -17.29 -11.38
CA GLN A 78 1.20 -18.25 -12.07
C GLN A 78 0.92 -19.42 -11.15
N ASN A 79 -0.34 -19.85 -11.03
CA ASN A 79 -0.70 -21.06 -10.30
C ASN A 79 -1.35 -22.08 -11.24
N LEU A 80 -0.69 -23.22 -11.45
CA LEU A 80 -1.14 -24.25 -12.36
C LEU A 80 -2.34 -25.04 -11.84
N ALA A 81 -2.55 -25.08 -10.52
CA ALA A 81 -3.61 -25.87 -9.89
C ALA A 81 -5.01 -25.27 -10.11
N ASP A 82 -5.12 -23.94 -10.18
CA ASP A 82 -6.38 -23.21 -10.34
C ASP A 82 -6.42 -22.35 -11.61
N GLY A 83 -5.32 -22.33 -12.37
CA GLY A 83 -5.20 -21.55 -13.61
C GLY A 83 -4.99 -20.04 -13.39
N TYR A 84 -4.67 -19.62 -12.16
CA TYR A 84 -4.41 -18.22 -11.87
C TYR A 84 -3.16 -17.73 -12.61
N LEU A 85 -3.25 -16.56 -13.20
CA LEU A 85 -2.14 -15.80 -13.77
C LEU A 85 -2.28 -14.33 -13.33
N SER A 86 -1.22 -13.81 -12.70
CA SER A 86 -1.17 -12.40 -12.32
C SER A 86 -1.45 -11.48 -13.52
N PRO A 87 -2.19 -10.39 -13.30
CA PRO A 87 -2.44 -9.40 -14.37
C PRO A 87 -1.13 -8.80 -14.89
N PRO A 88 -1.17 -8.07 -16.02
CA PRO A 88 -0.01 -7.36 -16.55
C PRO A 88 0.67 -6.48 -15.51
N SER A 89 2.00 -6.34 -15.60
CA SER A 89 2.75 -5.36 -14.85
C SER A 89 2.56 -3.98 -15.49
N ASN A 90 1.74 -3.13 -14.88
CA ASN A 90 1.47 -1.79 -15.40
C ASN A 90 2.42 -0.76 -14.77
N VAL A 91 3.00 0.12 -15.58
CA VAL A 91 3.61 1.38 -15.15
C VAL A 91 2.68 2.52 -15.53
N SER A 92 2.42 3.43 -14.60
CA SER A 92 1.68 4.66 -14.91
C SER A 92 2.59 5.87 -14.85
N LEU A 93 2.34 6.86 -15.69
CA LEU A 93 2.94 8.17 -15.62
C LEU A 93 1.85 9.21 -15.41
N THR A 94 2.01 10.04 -14.39
CA THR A 94 1.10 11.15 -14.10
C THR A 94 1.86 12.48 -14.12
N TYR A 95 1.20 13.54 -14.60
CA TYR A 95 1.69 14.92 -14.60
C TYR A 95 0.51 15.89 -14.61
N VAL A 96 0.75 17.15 -14.33
CA VAL A 96 -0.26 18.21 -14.39
C VAL A 96 0.09 19.18 -15.51
N ASP A 97 -0.88 19.56 -16.32
CA ASP A 97 -0.78 20.57 -17.37
C ASP A 97 -1.95 21.58 -17.30
N GLY A 98 -2.13 22.38 -18.36
CA GLY A 98 -3.20 23.38 -18.43
C GLY A 98 -4.62 22.79 -18.47
N GLU A 99 -4.77 21.52 -18.76
CA GLU A 99 -6.06 20.78 -18.79
C GLU A 99 -6.32 20.03 -17.47
N GLY A 100 -5.35 20.00 -16.56
CA GLY A 100 -5.42 19.32 -15.27
C GLY A 100 -4.46 18.13 -15.15
N GLU A 101 -4.80 17.17 -14.27
CA GLU A 101 -3.99 15.97 -14.08
C GLU A 101 -4.15 15.01 -15.26
N GLN A 102 -3.03 14.62 -15.85
CA GLN A 102 -2.93 13.65 -16.93
C GLN A 102 -2.44 12.31 -16.40
N HIS A 103 -2.99 11.21 -16.94
CA HIS A 103 -2.66 9.85 -16.55
C HIS A 103 -2.46 8.97 -17.79
N LEU A 104 -1.24 8.49 -17.96
CA LEU A 104 -0.85 7.52 -18.99
C LEU A 104 -0.52 6.19 -18.31
N SER A 105 -0.80 5.06 -18.95
CA SER A 105 -0.43 3.76 -18.42
C SER A 105 -0.08 2.78 -19.52
N VAL A 106 0.98 2.00 -19.30
CA VAL A 106 1.45 0.94 -20.19
C VAL A 106 1.59 -0.35 -19.41
N GLY A 107 1.00 -1.43 -19.90
CA GLY A 107 1.01 -2.74 -19.26
C GLY A 107 1.74 -3.78 -20.10
N HIS A 108 2.53 -4.63 -19.45
CA HIS A 108 3.29 -5.71 -20.07
C HIS A 108 3.00 -7.06 -19.43
N THR A 109 2.98 -8.10 -20.26
CA THR A 109 2.90 -9.50 -19.84
C THR A 109 4.23 -10.23 -19.88
N ASN A 110 5.28 -9.56 -20.35
CA ASN A 110 6.67 -10.04 -20.32
C ASN A 110 7.17 -10.14 -18.87
N GLY A 111 8.39 -10.59 -18.70
CA GLY A 111 9.00 -10.77 -17.39
C GLY A 111 8.90 -12.21 -16.91
N ASP A 112 9.44 -12.43 -15.73
CA ASP A 112 9.51 -13.74 -15.12
C ASP A 112 8.16 -14.17 -14.53
N LEU A 113 7.92 -15.48 -14.47
CA LEU A 113 6.77 -16.07 -13.80
C LEU A 113 7.23 -16.98 -12.67
N ARG A 114 6.87 -16.66 -11.43
CA ARG A 114 6.97 -17.60 -10.30
C ARG A 114 5.81 -18.59 -10.42
N VAL A 115 6.16 -19.85 -10.62
CA VAL A 115 5.19 -20.91 -10.90
C VAL A 115 4.85 -21.67 -9.62
N TRP A 116 3.56 -21.72 -9.32
CA TRP A 116 2.99 -22.48 -8.22
C TRP A 116 2.20 -23.68 -8.73
N ASN A 117 2.15 -24.74 -7.93
CA ASN A 117 1.17 -25.81 -8.09
C ASN A 117 0.44 -25.97 -6.74
N GLY A 118 -0.73 -25.33 -6.63
CA GLY A 118 -1.39 -25.14 -5.36
C GLY A 118 -0.57 -24.22 -4.44
N THR A 119 -0.08 -24.75 -3.33
CA THR A 119 0.75 -24.02 -2.37
C THR A 119 2.26 -24.23 -2.54
N VAL A 120 2.66 -25.07 -3.51
CA VAL A 120 4.06 -25.43 -3.73
C VAL A 120 4.65 -24.55 -4.83
N ASN A 121 5.71 -23.80 -4.49
CA ASN A 121 6.51 -23.10 -5.49
C ASN A 121 7.35 -24.13 -6.27
N THR A 122 7.17 -24.20 -7.59
CA THR A 122 7.86 -25.14 -8.47
C THR A 122 9.06 -24.51 -9.21
N GLY A 123 9.27 -23.21 -9.06
CA GLY A 123 10.39 -22.48 -9.65
C GLY A 123 9.97 -21.21 -10.37
N ILE A 124 10.90 -20.68 -11.15
CA ILE A 124 10.70 -19.45 -11.95
C ILE A 124 10.90 -19.83 -13.43
N THR A 125 9.93 -19.40 -14.25
CA THR A 125 10.10 -19.38 -15.71
C THR A 125 10.65 -18.02 -16.09
N GLU A 126 11.82 -17.98 -16.69
CA GLU A 126 12.44 -16.74 -17.15
C GLU A 126 11.65 -16.13 -18.33
N GLY A 127 11.52 -14.82 -18.30
CA GLY A 127 10.88 -14.03 -19.34
C GLY A 127 11.83 -13.00 -19.95
N GLU A 128 11.28 -11.94 -20.51
CA GLU A 128 12.03 -10.88 -21.15
C GLU A 128 11.83 -9.54 -20.41
N ASN A 129 12.71 -8.58 -20.64
CA ASN A 129 12.56 -7.22 -20.15
C ASN A 129 11.34 -6.55 -20.79
N SER A 130 10.71 -5.68 -20.03
CA SER A 130 9.63 -4.80 -20.47
C SER A 130 10.15 -3.38 -20.60
N VAL A 131 9.64 -2.62 -21.57
CA VAL A 131 9.94 -1.20 -21.74
C VAL A 131 8.62 -0.43 -21.72
N ALA A 132 8.38 0.34 -20.68
CA ALA A 132 7.22 1.24 -20.59
C ALA A 132 7.61 2.59 -21.21
N GLU A 133 7.12 2.87 -22.41
CA GLU A 133 7.39 4.10 -23.14
C GLU A 133 6.21 5.06 -23.02
N PHE A 134 6.52 6.34 -22.78
CA PHE A 134 5.54 7.41 -22.66
C PHE A 134 5.90 8.56 -23.59
N GLU A 135 4.91 9.01 -24.36
CA GLU A 135 4.99 10.23 -25.14
C GLU A 135 4.25 11.36 -24.40
N LEU A 136 4.91 12.50 -24.27
CA LEU A 136 4.43 13.66 -23.54
C LEU A 136 4.34 14.86 -24.50
N PRO A 137 3.40 15.78 -24.31
CA PRO A 137 3.38 17.02 -25.09
C PRO A 137 4.64 17.85 -24.79
N ALA A 138 5.07 18.66 -25.74
CA ALA A 138 6.19 19.57 -25.51
C ALA A 138 5.83 20.62 -24.44
N THR A 139 6.81 20.98 -23.62
CA THR A 139 6.74 22.15 -22.72
C THR A 139 7.29 23.38 -23.42
N ALA A 140 7.02 24.56 -22.90
CA ALA A 140 7.74 25.76 -23.31
C ALA A 140 9.22 25.62 -22.89
N GLU A 141 10.15 26.10 -23.73
CA GLU A 141 11.58 26.06 -23.45
C GLU A 141 11.88 26.74 -22.09
N GLY A 142 12.70 26.07 -21.28
CA GLY A 142 13.04 26.52 -19.93
C GLY A 142 11.93 26.37 -18.90
N ASN A 143 10.85 25.65 -19.23
CA ASN A 143 9.74 25.41 -18.30
C ASN A 143 9.50 23.88 -18.12
N PRO A 144 10.35 23.17 -17.36
CA PRO A 144 10.22 21.76 -17.14
C PRO A 144 8.94 21.43 -16.34
N ARG A 145 8.41 20.21 -16.53
CA ARG A 145 7.28 19.68 -15.77
C ARG A 145 7.72 18.64 -14.76
N GLU A 146 7.00 18.53 -13.68
CA GLU A 146 7.09 17.38 -12.77
C GLU A 146 6.29 16.22 -13.37
N ILE A 147 6.91 15.04 -13.44
CA ILE A 147 6.28 13.76 -13.79
C ILE A 147 6.47 12.76 -12.67
N THR A 148 5.50 11.87 -12.48
CA THR A 148 5.57 10.77 -11.52
C THR A 148 5.36 9.45 -12.26
N LEU A 149 6.37 8.57 -12.25
CA LEU A 149 6.24 7.19 -12.67
C LEU A 149 5.80 6.36 -11.45
N TRP A 150 4.63 5.74 -11.54
CA TRP A 150 4.10 4.79 -10.57
C TRP A 150 4.47 3.38 -10.99
N LEU A 151 5.18 2.67 -10.13
CA LEU A 151 5.69 1.33 -10.42
C LEU A 151 4.60 0.26 -10.24
N PRO A 152 4.73 -0.92 -10.90
CA PRO A 152 3.73 -1.99 -10.84
C PRO A 152 3.40 -2.40 -9.41
N HIS A 153 2.13 -2.23 -9.00
CA HIS A 153 1.68 -2.46 -7.63
C HIS A 153 1.44 -3.94 -7.29
N ASN A 154 1.42 -4.81 -8.27
CA ASN A 154 0.95 -6.21 -8.16
C ASN A 154 2.04 -7.26 -8.42
N CYS A 155 3.31 -6.86 -8.53
CA CYS A 155 4.43 -7.76 -8.75
C CYS A 155 5.75 -7.19 -8.21
N GLU A 156 6.74 -8.04 -8.11
CA GLU A 156 8.13 -7.63 -7.87
C GLU A 156 8.74 -7.10 -9.16
N ILE A 157 9.66 -6.15 -9.04
CA ILE A 157 10.33 -5.56 -10.20
C ILE A 157 11.82 -5.36 -9.95
N GLN A 158 12.58 -5.39 -11.04
CA GLN A 158 13.95 -4.93 -11.11
C GLN A 158 14.02 -3.80 -12.13
N LEU A 159 14.51 -2.64 -11.71
CA LEU A 159 14.73 -1.45 -12.56
C LEU A 159 16.05 -1.61 -13.28
N ILE A 160 16.02 -1.53 -14.60
CA ILE A 160 17.20 -1.82 -15.44
C ILE A 160 17.75 -0.53 -16.06
N ASP A 161 16.86 0.33 -16.59
CA ASP A 161 17.24 1.56 -17.24
C ASP A 161 16.10 2.58 -17.22
N LEU A 162 16.44 3.86 -17.24
CA LEU A 162 15.49 4.96 -17.33
C LEU A 162 16.05 6.02 -18.27
N THR A 163 15.43 6.17 -19.45
CA THR A 163 15.90 7.04 -20.52
C THR A 163 14.87 8.10 -20.90
N ALA A 164 15.33 9.20 -21.40
CA ALA A 164 14.50 10.28 -21.94
C ALA A 164 15.25 11.06 -23.03
N ASN A 165 14.50 11.83 -23.84
CA ASN A 165 15.09 12.70 -24.87
C ASN A 165 15.48 14.11 -24.36
N ALA A 166 15.38 14.34 -23.04
CA ALA A 166 15.90 15.52 -22.33
C ALA A 166 16.36 15.11 -20.92
N PRO A 167 17.13 15.94 -20.20
CA PRO A 167 17.60 15.62 -18.85
C PRO A 167 16.45 15.26 -17.89
N LEU A 168 16.72 14.28 -17.03
CA LEU A 168 15.86 13.88 -15.92
C LEU A 168 16.51 14.36 -14.62
N LEU A 169 15.79 15.13 -13.82
CA LEU A 169 16.23 15.59 -12.50
C LEU A 169 15.27 15.08 -11.45
N ALA A 170 15.77 14.76 -10.27
CA ALA A 170 14.90 14.36 -9.16
C ALA A 170 13.99 15.53 -8.76
N ALA A 171 12.70 15.23 -8.53
CA ALA A 171 11.77 16.22 -7.99
C ALA A 171 12.00 16.42 -6.47
N GLU A 172 11.72 17.64 -5.99
CA GLU A 172 11.85 17.96 -4.58
C GLU A 172 10.90 17.09 -3.72
N PRO A 173 11.35 16.64 -2.54
CA PRO A 173 10.51 15.92 -1.59
C PRO A 173 9.29 16.75 -1.17
N LYS A 174 8.16 16.08 -0.95
CA LYS A 174 6.89 16.68 -0.50
C LYS A 174 6.53 16.18 0.89
N ILE A 175 5.26 16.39 1.29
CA ILE A 175 4.70 15.84 2.53
C ILE A 175 4.85 14.32 2.53
N ASN A 176 5.46 13.76 3.57
CA ASN A 176 5.65 12.34 3.71
C ASN A 176 4.41 11.71 4.37
N TRP A 177 3.68 10.91 3.62
CA TRP A 177 2.55 10.15 4.13
C TRP A 177 2.88 8.65 4.18
N ILE A 178 2.89 8.08 5.38
CA ILE A 178 3.03 6.64 5.58
C ILE A 178 1.65 6.03 5.79
N HIS A 179 1.33 5.01 4.99
CA HIS A 179 0.09 4.25 5.10
C HIS A 179 0.35 2.77 5.31
N TYR A 180 -0.10 2.21 6.45
CA TYR A 180 -0.05 0.79 6.76
C TYR A 180 -1.45 0.16 6.62
N GLY A 181 -1.52 -1.06 6.04
CA GLY A 181 -2.77 -1.80 5.93
C GLY A 181 -2.65 -3.12 5.18
N SER A 182 -3.79 -3.76 4.92
CA SER A 182 -3.94 -5.09 4.32
C SER A 182 -3.88 -5.08 2.78
N SER A 183 -4.37 -6.17 2.13
CA SER A 183 -4.61 -6.26 0.68
C SER A 183 -5.46 -5.12 0.13
N ILE A 184 -6.44 -4.66 0.90
CA ILE A 184 -7.29 -3.51 0.52
C ILE A 184 -6.47 -2.22 0.40
N SER A 185 -5.40 -2.06 1.18
CA SER A 185 -4.45 -0.95 1.10
C SER A 185 -3.36 -1.17 0.06
N HIS A 186 -2.96 -2.42 -0.17
CA HIS A 186 -2.12 -2.81 -1.31
C HIS A 186 -2.84 -2.51 -2.63
N ALA A 187 -4.16 -2.70 -2.65
CA ALA A 187 -5.08 -2.39 -3.75
C ALA A 187 -4.74 -3.13 -5.05
N GLN A 188 -4.44 -4.43 -4.97
CA GLN A 188 -4.09 -5.27 -6.13
C GLN A 188 -5.17 -5.30 -7.22
N GLU A 189 -6.43 -5.02 -6.86
CA GLU A 189 -7.59 -4.99 -7.76
C GLU A 189 -7.69 -3.69 -8.59
N ALA A 190 -6.82 -2.72 -8.36
CA ALA A 190 -6.75 -1.50 -9.17
C ALA A 190 -6.29 -1.83 -10.60
N LYS A 191 -6.79 -1.10 -11.60
CA LYS A 191 -6.38 -1.31 -13.01
C LYS A 191 -4.92 -0.97 -13.24
N THR A 192 -4.46 0.12 -12.63
CA THR A 192 -3.11 0.63 -12.76
C THR A 192 -2.56 1.05 -11.40
N PRO A 193 -1.25 1.17 -11.22
CA PRO A 193 -0.67 1.57 -9.94
C PRO A 193 -1.12 2.97 -9.49
N ALA A 194 -1.33 3.90 -10.40
CA ALA A 194 -1.84 5.24 -10.08
C ALA A 194 -3.34 5.24 -9.70
N ASP A 195 -4.10 4.18 -10.05
CA ASP A 195 -5.52 4.06 -9.70
C ASP A 195 -5.76 3.43 -8.32
N THR A 196 -4.73 2.94 -7.64
CA THR A 196 -4.88 2.46 -6.25
C THR A 196 -5.39 3.61 -5.38
N TRP A 197 -6.32 3.33 -4.44
CA TRP A 197 -6.88 4.40 -3.63
C TRP A 197 -5.82 5.17 -2.82
N PRO A 198 -4.73 4.54 -2.29
CA PRO A 198 -3.67 5.30 -1.66
C PRO A 198 -2.92 6.23 -2.63
N ALA A 199 -2.68 5.79 -3.88
CA ALA A 199 -2.05 6.64 -4.89
C ALA A 199 -2.93 7.85 -5.26
N GLN A 200 -4.25 7.66 -5.40
CA GLN A 200 -5.19 8.75 -5.65
C GLN A 200 -5.20 9.76 -4.49
N VAL A 201 -5.19 9.27 -3.24
CA VAL A 201 -5.09 10.14 -2.06
C VAL A 201 -3.77 10.89 -2.03
N ALA A 202 -2.64 10.22 -2.29
CA ALA A 202 -1.32 10.84 -2.32
C ALA A 202 -1.24 11.98 -3.35
N ARG A 203 -1.78 11.76 -4.56
CA ARG A 203 -1.84 12.81 -5.60
C ARG A 203 -2.70 13.99 -5.15
N ALA A 204 -3.89 13.73 -4.60
CA ALA A 204 -4.78 14.79 -4.11
C ALA A 204 -4.17 15.60 -2.96
N LEU A 205 -3.34 14.98 -2.12
CA LEU A 205 -2.61 15.65 -1.03
C LEU A 205 -1.30 16.32 -1.50
N GLY A 206 -0.85 16.06 -2.71
CA GLY A 206 0.50 16.42 -3.15
C GLY A 206 1.58 15.78 -2.28
N ALA A 207 1.38 14.53 -1.84
CA ALA A 207 2.23 13.85 -0.88
C ALA A 207 3.14 12.81 -1.54
N ASP A 208 4.25 12.51 -0.86
CA ASP A 208 5.09 11.34 -1.09
C ASP A 208 4.53 10.18 -0.26
N LEU A 209 4.01 9.16 -0.94
CA LEU A 209 3.41 8.00 -0.30
C LEU A 209 4.48 6.95 0.03
N TYR A 210 4.53 6.53 1.29
CA TYR A 210 5.17 5.28 1.68
C TYR A 210 4.08 4.26 2.04
N SER A 211 3.74 3.40 1.08
CA SER A 211 2.70 2.40 1.26
C SER A 211 3.25 1.11 1.88
N LEU A 212 2.80 0.80 3.07
CA LEU A 212 2.95 -0.50 3.73
C LEU A 212 1.62 -1.27 3.67
N GLY A 213 0.99 -1.27 2.50
CA GLY A 213 -0.10 -2.18 2.17
C GLY A 213 0.46 -3.60 2.03
N LEU A 214 0.29 -4.43 3.06
CA LEU A 214 0.81 -5.79 3.14
C LEU A 214 -0.35 -6.78 2.98
N ALA A 215 -0.60 -7.21 1.74
CA ALA A 215 -1.71 -8.10 1.42
C ALA A 215 -1.61 -9.43 2.19
N GLY A 216 -2.67 -9.78 2.93
CA GLY A 216 -2.72 -10.98 3.78
C GLY A 216 -1.93 -10.89 5.09
N SER A 217 -1.07 -9.89 5.26
CA SER A 217 -0.02 -9.87 6.29
C SER A 217 -0.09 -8.68 7.25
N ALA A 218 -1.15 -7.87 7.23
CA ALA A 218 -1.28 -6.74 8.15
C ALA A 218 -1.92 -7.16 9.47
N ASN A 219 -1.11 -7.69 10.40
CA ASN A 219 -1.53 -8.20 11.70
C ASN A 219 -1.01 -7.35 12.88
N ALA A 220 -0.69 -6.07 12.65
CA ALA A 220 -0.06 -5.17 13.60
C ALA A 220 1.31 -5.67 14.07
N GLU A 221 2.14 -6.07 13.15
CA GLU A 221 3.49 -6.58 13.39
C GLU A 221 4.42 -5.47 13.88
N MET A 222 5.17 -5.73 14.96
CA MET A 222 6.06 -4.75 15.55
C MET A 222 7.22 -4.33 14.63
N PHE A 223 7.64 -5.20 13.68
CA PHE A 223 8.61 -4.78 12.66
C PHE A 223 8.06 -3.71 11.72
N ALA A 224 6.76 -3.75 11.39
CA ALA A 224 6.11 -2.71 10.61
C ALA A 224 6.01 -1.40 11.41
N ALA A 225 5.63 -1.46 12.70
CA ALA A 225 5.60 -0.28 13.57
C ALA A 225 6.98 0.39 13.66
N ARG A 226 8.05 -0.41 13.83
CA ARG A 226 9.43 0.09 13.87
C ARG A 226 9.89 0.64 12.52
N THR A 227 9.49 0.03 11.40
CA THR A 227 9.75 0.58 10.07
C THR A 227 9.12 1.96 9.91
N ILE A 228 7.87 2.11 10.35
CA ILE A 228 7.17 3.40 10.33
C ILE A 228 7.89 4.40 11.26
N SER A 229 8.20 4.00 12.48
CA SER A 229 8.88 4.82 13.48
C SER A 229 10.23 5.41 12.99
N ASN A 230 10.93 4.68 12.13
CA ASN A 230 12.25 5.07 11.61
C ASN A 230 12.20 5.82 10.27
N ALA A 231 11.07 5.86 9.58
CA ALA A 231 10.93 6.55 8.30
C ALA A 231 10.42 7.99 8.51
N PRO A 232 10.77 8.95 7.65
CA PRO A 232 10.23 10.31 7.75
C PRO A 232 8.73 10.32 7.51
N ALA A 233 7.96 11.03 8.35
CA ALA A 233 6.52 11.17 8.21
C ALA A 233 6.01 12.54 8.68
N ASP A 234 5.05 13.07 7.92
CA ASP A 234 4.22 14.23 8.28
C ASP A 234 2.77 13.81 8.57
N LEU A 235 2.39 12.61 8.12
CA LEU A 235 1.11 11.96 8.40
C LEU A 235 1.33 10.44 8.44
N VAL A 236 0.77 9.78 9.45
CA VAL A 236 0.74 8.31 9.53
C VAL A 236 -0.71 7.84 9.58
N THR A 237 -1.06 6.85 8.75
CA THR A 237 -2.39 6.26 8.76
C THR A 237 -2.30 4.74 8.88
N LEU A 238 -3.03 4.14 9.82
CA LEU A 238 -2.94 2.75 10.23
C LEU A 238 -4.29 2.06 10.04
N LYS A 239 -4.46 1.28 8.97
CA LYS A 239 -5.69 0.53 8.71
C LYS A 239 -5.54 -0.93 9.15
N ILE A 240 -6.09 -1.26 10.32
CA ILE A 240 -5.82 -2.51 11.04
C ILE A 240 -7.10 -3.31 11.23
N GLY A 241 -6.99 -4.66 11.13
CA GLY A 241 -7.95 -5.59 11.67
C GLY A 241 -8.46 -6.67 10.72
N ILE A 242 -8.54 -6.42 9.40
CA ILE A 242 -9.13 -7.39 8.46
C ILE A 242 -8.34 -8.72 8.41
N ASN A 243 -7.00 -8.67 8.32
CA ASN A 243 -6.18 -9.88 8.30
C ASN A 243 -6.18 -10.61 9.64
N ILE A 244 -6.32 -9.88 10.75
CA ILE A 244 -6.45 -10.47 12.09
C ILE A 244 -7.72 -11.30 12.20
N VAL A 245 -8.85 -10.81 11.67
CA VAL A 245 -10.09 -11.59 11.62
C VAL A 245 -9.97 -12.73 10.61
N ASN A 246 -9.49 -12.47 9.40
CA ASN A 246 -9.40 -13.49 8.35
C ASN A 246 -8.56 -14.70 8.79
N GLY A 247 -7.46 -14.49 9.48
CA GLY A 247 -6.59 -15.53 10.00
C GLY A 247 -6.99 -16.05 11.38
N ALA A 248 -7.96 -15.41 12.07
CA ALA A 248 -8.24 -15.64 13.48
C ALA A 248 -6.96 -15.57 14.37
N ASN A 249 -6.06 -14.63 14.03
CA ASN A 249 -4.70 -14.56 14.56
C ASN A 249 -4.62 -14.03 15.99
N MET A 250 -5.66 -13.31 16.45
CA MET A 250 -5.71 -12.72 17.79
C MET A 250 -7.10 -12.87 18.42
N THR A 251 -7.12 -12.81 19.75
CA THR A 251 -8.32 -12.55 20.52
C THR A 251 -8.29 -11.12 21.07
N LEU A 252 -9.41 -10.62 21.60
CA LEU A 252 -9.46 -9.26 22.19
C LEU A 252 -8.37 -9.06 23.26
N ARG A 253 -8.05 -10.11 24.01
CA ARG A 253 -7.03 -10.08 25.07
C ARG A 253 -5.62 -9.77 24.55
N THR A 254 -5.28 -10.25 23.35
CA THR A 254 -3.97 -10.00 22.71
C THR A 254 -4.00 -8.81 21.77
N PHE A 255 -5.14 -8.56 21.14
CA PHE A 255 -5.34 -7.47 20.20
C PHE A 255 -5.16 -6.08 20.85
N VAL A 256 -5.87 -5.82 21.96
CA VAL A 256 -5.84 -4.50 22.60
C VAL A 256 -4.42 -4.07 23.00
N PRO A 257 -3.64 -4.87 23.77
CA PRO A 257 -2.27 -4.47 24.11
C PRO A 257 -1.34 -4.43 22.90
N ALA A 258 -1.54 -5.27 21.87
CA ALA A 258 -0.75 -5.20 20.65
C ALA A 258 -0.95 -3.87 19.91
N ILE A 259 -2.19 -3.39 19.80
CA ILE A 259 -2.48 -2.09 19.16
C ILE A 259 -1.90 -0.93 19.97
N HIS A 260 -2.02 -0.96 21.31
CA HIS A 260 -1.36 0.05 22.14
C HIS A 260 0.17 0.09 21.90
N SER A 261 0.81 -1.08 21.91
CA SER A 261 2.27 -1.18 21.67
C SER A 261 2.66 -0.73 20.26
N PHE A 262 1.84 -1.05 19.24
CA PHE A 262 2.07 -0.59 17.87
C PHE A 262 2.03 0.94 17.78
N ILE A 263 1.01 1.56 18.40
CA ILE A 263 0.88 3.02 18.42
C ILE A 263 2.05 3.64 19.21
N ASP A 264 2.46 3.05 20.33
CA ASP A 264 3.58 3.55 21.15
C ASP A 264 4.89 3.54 20.38
N GLU A 265 5.18 2.45 19.64
CA GLU A 265 6.38 2.37 18.79
C GLU A 265 6.36 3.43 17.67
N VAL A 266 5.23 3.59 16.98
CA VAL A 266 5.08 4.62 15.95
C VAL A 266 5.22 6.02 16.56
N ARG A 267 4.59 6.27 17.71
CA ARG A 267 4.65 7.56 18.40
C ARG A 267 6.05 7.90 18.91
N ALA A 268 6.84 6.91 19.30
CA ALA A 268 8.21 7.10 19.73
C ALA A 268 9.09 7.75 18.63
N GLY A 269 8.91 7.37 17.37
CA GLY A 269 9.59 8.00 16.24
C GLY A 269 8.94 9.31 15.77
N HIS A 270 7.65 9.51 16.07
CA HIS A 270 6.84 10.60 15.54
C HIS A 270 6.06 11.34 16.63
N PRO A 271 6.72 11.98 17.61
CA PRO A 271 6.03 12.59 18.75
C PRO A 271 5.09 13.74 18.38
N GLY A 272 5.32 14.41 17.24
CA GLY A 272 4.52 15.56 16.78
C GLY A 272 3.70 15.31 15.51
N VAL A 273 3.59 14.05 15.04
CA VAL A 273 2.93 13.73 13.78
C VAL A 273 1.50 13.21 14.03
N PRO A 274 0.50 13.62 13.25
CA PRO A 274 -0.83 13.03 13.31
C PRO A 274 -0.81 11.55 12.96
N ILE A 275 -1.41 10.72 13.81
CA ILE A 275 -1.66 9.29 13.57
C ILE A 275 -3.15 9.07 13.43
N VAL A 276 -3.60 8.52 12.31
CA VAL A 276 -4.99 8.18 12.04
C VAL A 276 -5.18 6.67 12.08
N LEU A 277 -5.87 6.18 13.09
CA LEU A 277 -6.24 4.77 13.21
C LEU A 277 -7.55 4.54 12.45
N ILE A 278 -7.49 3.70 11.40
CA ILE A 278 -8.63 3.40 10.53
C ILE A 278 -9.10 2.00 10.84
N SER A 279 -10.36 1.84 11.22
CA SER A 279 -10.93 0.51 11.44
C SER A 279 -11.22 -0.22 10.12
N PRO A 280 -11.47 -1.55 10.15
CA PRO A 280 -11.73 -2.31 8.94
C PRO A 280 -12.94 -1.80 8.14
N PHE A 281 -12.84 -1.87 6.82
CA PHE A 281 -13.99 -1.74 5.92
C PHE A 281 -14.97 -2.88 6.14
N VAL A 282 -16.17 -2.77 5.60
CA VAL A 282 -17.18 -3.83 5.71
C VAL A 282 -16.77 -5.05 4.89
N MET A 283 -16.84 -6.21 5.52
CA MET A 283 -16.77 -7.53 4.91
C MET A 283 -17.94 -8.36 5.44
N PRO A 284 -18.97 -8.62 4.64
CA PRO A 284 -20.23 -9.21 5.10
C PRO A 284 -20.08 -10.49 5.92
N ALA A 285 -19.16 -11.36 5.53
CA ALA A 285 -18.94 -12.64 6.19
C ALA A 285 -18.41 -12.53 7.64
N ALA A 286 -17.69 -11.46 7.97
CA ALA A 286 -17.03 -11.30 9.28
C ALA A 286 -17.53 -10.12 10.10
N GLU A 287 -18.60 -9.45 9.71
CA GLU A 287 -19.16 -8.33 10.47
C GLU A 287 -19.53 -8.76 11.90
N ASP A 288 -20.30 -9.83 12.02
CA ASP A 288 -20.80 -10.36 13.29
C ASP A 288 -20.17 -11.70 13.68
N HIS A 289 -19.41 -12.30 12.78
CA HIS A 289 -18.82 -13.63 12.99
C HIS A 289 -17.30 -13.55 13.09
N PRO A 290 -16.68 -14.29 14.01
CA PRO A 290 -15.22 -14.37 14.08
C PRO A 290 -14.67 -15.17 12.91
N GLY A 291 -13.36 -14.93 12.60
CA GLY A 291 -12.62 -15.78 11.69
C GLY A 291 -12.39 -17.20 12.23
N PRO A 292 -11.68 -18.04 11.47
CA PRO A 292 -11.12 -17.73 10.17
C PRO A 292 -12.17 -17.60 9.06
N THR A 293 -11.82 -16.88 7.99
CA THR A 293 -12.72 -16.66 6.85
C THR A 293 -12.13 -17.27 5.58
N PRO A 294 -12.27 -18.58 5.36
CA PRO A 294 -11.74 -19.25 4.18
C PRO A 294 -12.48 -18.83 2.89
N MET A 295 -11.86 -19.08 1.75
CA MET A 295 -12.51 -19.02 0.45
C MET A 295 -13.52 -20.16 0.31
N GLY A 296 -14.76 -19.84 -0.01
CA GLY A 296 -15.82 -20.80 -0.33
C GLY A 296 -15.66 -21.40 -1.73
N LYS A 297 -16.42 -22.45 -2.02
CA LYS A 297 -16.39 -23.14 -3.33
C LYS A 297 -16.86 -22.26 -4.50
N ASP A 298 -17.63 -21.23 -4.20
CA ASP A 298 -18.15 -20.24 -5.15
C ASP A 298 -17.20 -19.04 -5.37
N GLY A 299 -15.98 -19.13 -4.84
CA GLY A 299 -14.99 -18.05 -4.95
C GLY A 299 -15.25 -16.87 -4.01
N LYS A 300 -16.16 -17.00 -3.06
CA LYS A 300 -16.48 -15.96 -2.08
C LYS A 300 -15.93 -16.29 -0.71
N ILE A 301 -15.58 -15.27 0.02
CA ILE A 301 -15.16 -15.40 1.41
C ILE A 301 -16.36 -15.77 2.29
N VAL A 302 -16.20 -16.78 3.13
CA VAL A 302 -17.24 -17.27 4.04
C VAL A 302 -16.78 -17.27 5.50
N ALA A 303 -17.70 -17.06 6.43
CA ALA A 303 -17.40 -17.19 7.85
C ALA A 303 -17.30 -18.66 8.28
N SER A 304 -16.39 -18.95 9.19
CA SER A 304 -16.38 -20.23 9.89
C SER A 304 -17.64 -20.38 10.74
N ARG A 305 -18.49 -21.38 10.44
CA ARG A 305 -19.80 -21.55 11.08
C ARG A 305 -19.78 -22.30 12.42
N TRP A 306 -18.62 -22.84 12.81
CA TRP A 306 -18.56 -23.79 13.92
C TRP A 306 -18.29 -23.20 15.31
N ARG A 307 -18.08 -21.85 15.39
CA ARG A 307 -17.90 -21.19 16.68
C ARG A 307 -18.84 -20.01 16.85
N PRO A 308 -19.72 -20.02 17.86
CA PRO A 308 -20.30 -18.77 18.33
C PRO A 308 -19.20 -17.92 18.96
N THR A 309 -19.34 -16.60 18.89
CA THR A 309 -18.47 -15.68 19.64
C THR A 309 -18.48 -16.08 21.10
N SER A 310 -17.36 -16.57 21.57
CA SER A 310 -17.23 -17.11 22.91
C SER A 310 -16.68 -16.05 23.88
N TRP A 311 -16.72 -16.40 25.17
CA TRP A 311 -16.10 -15.65 26.25
C TRP A 311 -14.59 -15.44 26.11
N VAL A 312 -13.88 -16.15 25.22
CA VAL A 312 -12.44 -15.99 24.92
C VAL A 312 -12.10 -14.70 24.17
N GLY A 313 -13.11 -13.95 23.70
CA GLY A 313 -12.91 -12.67 23.07
C GLY A 313 -12.48 -12.76 21.59
N GLU A 314 -13.03 -13.75 20.88
CA GLU A 314 -12.85 -13.86 19.42
C GLU A 314 -13.29 -12.59 18.72
N LEU A 315 -12.58 -12.21 17.65
CA LEU A 315 -12.76 -10.95 16.97
C LEU A 315 -13.59 -11.08 15.71
N SER A 316 -14.68 -10.31 15.64
CA SER A 316 -15.38 -9.95 14.42
C SER A 316 -15.02 -8.53 14.02
N LEU A 317 -15.38 -8.07 12.83
CA LEU A 317 -15.06 -6.72 12.39
C LEU A 317 -15.73 -5.64 13.25
N LYS A 318 -16.97 -5.86 13.69
CA LYS A 318 -17.66 -4.96 14.63
C LYS A 318 -16.90 -4.85 15.95
N ARG A 319 -16.43 -5.98 16.50
CA ARG A 319 -15.65 -5.98 17.74
C ARG A 319 -14.32 -5.24 17.59
N ILE A 320 -13.65 -5.40 16.46
CA ILE A 320 -12.42 -4.65 16.17
C ILE A 320 -12.71 -3.15 16.08
N ARG A 321 -13.76 -2.71 15.36
CA ARG A 321 -14.12 -1.29 15.29
C ARG A 321 -14.33 -0.71 16.68
N THR A 322 -15.15 -1.37 17.51
CA THR A 322 -15.39 -0.95 18.90
C THR A 322 -14.09 -0.89 19.72
N ALA A 323 -13.21 -1.88 19.58
CA ALA A 323 -11.96 -1.91 20.32
C ALA A 323 -11.02 -0.77 19.88
N LEU A 324 -10.87 -0.52 18.57
CA LEU A 324 -10.01 0.57 18.04
C LEU A 324 -10.54 1.95 18.46
N GLU A 325 -11.86 2.16 18.36
CA GLU A 325 -12.50 3.40 18.82
C GLU A 325 -12.28 3.62 20.34
N THR A 326 -12.42 2.56 21.13
CA THR A 326 -12.19 2.60 22.57
C THR A 326 -10.72 2.94 22.87
N ILE A 327 -9.77 2.32 22.20
CA ILE A 327 -8.32 2.60 22.34
C ILE A 327 -8.03 4.08 22.08
N VAL A 328 -8.53 4.63 20.98
CA VAL A 328 -8.31 6.04 20.65
C VAL A 328 -8.98 6.94 21.70
N SER A 329 -10.22 6.66 22.06
CA SER A 329 -10.95 7.41 23.08
C SER A 329 -10.21 7.45 24.42
N GLN A 330 -9.66 6.31 24.86
CA GLN A 330 -8.87 6.23 26.10
C GLN A 330 -7.56 7.01 26.02
N ARG A 331 -6.84 6.92 24.91
CA ARG A 331 -5.54 7.57 24.72
C ARG A 331 -5.65 9.10 24.55
N THR A 332 -6.77 9.57 24.02
CA THR A 332 -7.00 11.01 23.80
C THR A 332 -7.74 11.69 24.98
N ASN A 333 -8.27 10.92 25.92
CA ASN A 333 -8.96 11.48 27.10
C ASN A 333 -7.97 11.76 28.24
N PRO A 334 -7.75 13.03 28.63
CA PRO A 334 -6.83 13.37 29.71
C PRO A 334 -7.24 12.82 31.08
N GLU A 335 -8.52 12.55 31.32
CA GLU A 335 -8.99 11.93 32.58
C GLU A 335 -8.58 10.45 32.69
N VAL A 336 -8.32 9.79 31.54
CA VAL A 336 -7.92 8.38 31.50
C VAL A 336 -6.40 8.26 31.29
N ALA A 337 -5.84 8.98 30.34
CA ALA A 337 -4.43 8.88 29.96
C ALA A 337 -3.50 9.73 30.84
N GLY A 338 -4.02 10.72 31.58
CA GLY A 338 -3.21 11.62 32.40
C GLY A 338 -2.15 12.34 31.55
N ASP A 339 -0.89 12.29 31.99
CA ASP A 339 0.23 12.93 31.28
C ASP A 339 0.61 12.22 29.95
N ALA A 340 0.06 11.02 29.70
CA ALA A 340 0.30 10.24 28.49
C ALA A 340 -0.77 10.50 27.39
N VAL A 341 -1.54 11.61 27.50
CA VAL A 341 -2.56 11.94 26.51
C VAL A 341 -1.95 12.13 25.12
N ASP A 342 -2.53 11.45 24.11
CA ASP A 342 -2.11 11.54 22.71
C ASP A 342 -3.09 12.42 21.92
N ALA A 343 -2.89 13.72 21.96
CA ALA A 343 -3.75 14.71 21.31
C ALA A 343 -3.72 14.65 19.77
N LEU A 344 -2.72 13.96 19.18
CA LEU A 344 -2.55 13.81 17.74
C LEU A 344 -2.89 12.39 17.24
N LEU A 345 -3.62 11.62 18.03
CA LEU A 345 -4.19 10.34 17.63
C LEU A 345 -5.66 10.52 17.26
N PHE A 346 -6.04 10.05 16.07
CA PHE A 346 -7.38 10.20 15.53
C PHE A 346 -7.97 8.84 15.16
N TYR A 347 -9.30 8.73 15.18
CA TYR A 347 -10.03 7.55 14.75
C TYR A 347 -10.87 7.85 13.51
N VAL A 348 -10.86 6.92 12.55
CA VAL A 348 -11.76 6.91 11.40
C VAL A 348 -12.46 5.56 11.32
N ASP A 349 -13.78 5.57 11.37
CA ASP A 349 -14.57 4.37 11.15
C ASP A 349 -14.51 3.96 9.67
N GLY A 350 -13.83 2.85 9.40
CA GLY A 350 -13.68 2.33 8.04
C GLY A 350 -15.02 1.95 7.38
N SER A 351 -16.07 1.63 8.16
CA SER A 351 -17.40 1.36 7.61
C SER A 351 -18.07 2.59 6.99
N GLN A 352 -17.60 3.79 7.33
CA GLN A 352 -18.04 5.04 6.70
C GLN A 352 -17.28 5.34 5.40
N ILE A 353 -16.10 4.75 5.24
CA ILE A 353 -15.33 4.86 3.98
C ILE A 353 -15.84 3.82 2.98
N PHE A 354 -16.01 2.57 3.42
CA PHE A 354 -16.55 1.50 2.58
C PHE A 354 -17.49 0.65 3.42
N GLY A 355 -18.78 0.85 3.19
CA GLY A 355 -19.88 0.31 4.00
C GLY A 355 -20.66 -0.83 3.31
N LEU A 356 -21.71 -1.32 3.98
CA LEU A 356 -22.55 -2.39 3.47
C LEU A 356 -23.27 -2.01 2.15
N ALA A 357 -23.59 -0.73 1.95
CA ALA A 357 -24.18 -0.22 0.72
C ALA A 357 -23.27 -0.42 -0.52
N ASP A 358 -21.94 -0.49 -0.29
CA ASP A 358 -20.93 -0.63 -1.33
C ASP A 358 -20.60 -2.11 -1.64
N ARG A 359 -21.29 -3.07 -1.00
CA ARG A 359 -21.03 -4.52 -1.15
C ARG A 359 -21.00 -4.99 -2.60
N HIS A 360 -21.78 -4.39 -3.47
CA HIS A 360 -21.81 -4.71 -4.89
C HIS A 360 -20.46 -4.50 -5.60
N LEU A 361 -19.54 -3.75 -4.99
CA LEU A 361 -18.17 -3.53 -5.45
C LEU A 361 -17.16 -4.55 -4.88
N LEU A 362 -17.62 -5.58 -4.17
CA LEU A 362 -16.83 -6.69 -3.63
C LEU A 362 -17.10 -7.97 -4.43
N PRO A 363 -16.35 -8.27 -5.49
CA PRO A 363 -16.61 -9.46 -6.32
C PRO A 363 -16.43 -10.78 -5.54
N ASP A 364 -15.54 -10.83 -4.56
CA ASP A 364 -15.26 -11.96 -3.69
C ASP A 364 -15.81 -11.79 -2.24
N ASP A 365 -16.66 -10.78 -2.02
CA ASP A 365 -17.17 -10.35 -0.71
C ASP A 365 -16.07 -9.85 0.27
N LEU A 366 -14.85 -9.52 -0.20
CA LEU A 366 -13.74 -9.00 0.60
C LEU A 366 -13.01 -7.83 -0.06
N HIS A 367 -12.56 -8.00 -1.30
CA HIS A 367 -11.69 -7.04 -1.96
C HIS A 367 -12.48 -6.04 -2.81
N PRO A 368 -12.37 -4.74 -2.53
CA PRO A 368 -12.94 -3.70 -3.39
C PRO A 368 -12.33 -3.75 -4.79
N ASN A 369 -13.19 -3.84 -5.82
CA ASN A 369 -12.77 -3.86 -7.21
C ASN A 369 -12.16 -2.52 -7.66
N HIS A 370 -11.80 -2.41 -8.93
CA HIS A 370 -11.18 -1.20 -9.48
C HIS A 370 -12.11 0.04 -9.42
N GLU A 371 -13.42 -0.13 -9.52
CA GLU A 371 -14.38 0.98 -9.44
C GLU A 371 -14.47 1.57 -8.03
N ALA A 372 -14.27 0.73 -7.01
CA ALA A 372 -14.29 1.14 -5.62
C ALA A 372 -13.10 2.02 -5.24
N GLN A 373 -11.98 1.98 -5.98
CA GLN A 373 -10.76 2.69 -5.60
C GLN A 373 -10.98 4.20 -5.49
N ALA A 374 -11.63 4.82 -6.47
CA ALA A 374 -11.94 6.26 -6.46
C ALA A 374 -12.95 6.63 -5.36
N LEU A 375 -13.94 5.77 -5.10
CA LEU A 375 -14.91 5.95 -4.02
C LEU A 375 -14.20 5.98 -2.65
N ILE A 376 -13.32 5.01 -2.40
CA ILE A 376 -12.54 4.90 -1.16
C ILE A 376 -11.66 6.13 -0.99
N ALA A 377 -10.92 6.52 -2.05
CA ALA A 377 -10.04 7.68 -2.02
C ALA A 377 -10.81 8.97 -1.68
N GLY A 378 -11.92 9.25 -2.35
CA GLY A 378 -12.72 10.43 -2.11
C GLY A 378 -13.32 10.51 -0.71
N ARG A 379 -13.84 9.39 -0.19
CA ARG A 379 -14.38 9.33 1.17
C ARG A 379 -13.28 9.44 2.24
N PHE A 380 -12.11 8.84 1.99
CA PHE A 380 -10.99 8.96 2.92
C PHE A 380 -10.43 10.39 2.97
N LEU A 381 -10.28 11.06 1.83
CA LEU A 381 -9.93 12.49 1.77
C LEU A 381 -10.92 13.35 2.55
N THR A 382 -12.22 13.06 2.40
CA THR A 382 -13.26 13.75 3.17
C THR A 382 -13.09 13.52 4.68
N ALA A 383 -12.76 12.30 5.11
CA ALA A 383 -12.49 12.00 6.51
C ALA A 383 -11.27 12.77 7.03
N LEU A 384 -10.16 12.83 6.29
CA LEU A 384 -8.98 13.62 6.68
C LEU A 384 -9.28 15.12 6.77
N LYS A 385 -10.09 15.64 5.85
CA LYS A 385 -10.55 17.04 5.87
C LYS A 385 -11.39 17.34 7.11
N ASN A 386 -12.31 16.44 7.47
CA ASN A 386 -13.15 16.58 8.67
C ASN A 386 -12.31 16.59 9.95
N LEU A 387 -11.20 15.87 9.97
CA LEU A 387 -10.22 15.89 11.07
C LEU A 387 -9.30 17.13 11.03
N LYS A 388 -9.42 17.99 10.02
CA LYS A 388 -8.58 19.19 9.80
C LYS A 388 -7.07 18.87 9.67
N LEU A 389 -6.75 17.67 9.18
CA LEU A 389 -5.37 17.23 8.98
C LEU A 389 -4.81 17.65 7.63
N VAL A 390 -5.67 18.03 6.70
CA VAL A 390 -5.32 18.43 5.34
C VAL A 390 -6.18 19.62 4.90
N ALA A 391 -5.58 20.52 4.13
CA ALA A 391 -6.25 21.64 3.49
C ALA A 391 -6.36 21.33 1.99
N ILE A 392 -7.50 20.77 1.57
CA ILE A 392 -7.79 20.46 0.16
C ILE A 392 -8.97 21.32 -0.29
#